data_a18ee812c193f2f8e9fd0024287c40f2
#
_entry.id   a18ee812c193f2f8e9fd0024287c40f2
#
_cell.length_a   1.000
_cell.length_b   1.000
_cell.length_c   1.000
_cell.angle_alpha   90.00
_cell.angle_beta   90.00
_cell.angle_gamma   90.00
#
_symmetry.space_group_name_H-M   'P 1'
#
loop_
_entity.id
_entity.type
_entity.pdbx_description
1 polymer ?
#
loop_
_entity_poly.entity_id
_entity_poly.type
_entity_poly.pdbx_seq_one_letter_code
_entity_poly.pdbx_strand_id
1 'polypeptide(L)'
;LKPQNTTAKIAVQIALIVLSVMFFLPLLWMITTSLKPIGETMTTPPRWIPSQILWSNYPKAIFYDSKELGYVPFFVYAVNTVVLTGLVVAGTVFSNSLVGYAFARLKFPGRDLFFAITLATMMIPFPVMMVPTFALFKWLGWVGTFRPLWVPSFFGSAFSIFLLRQFYRTIPFELSEAAKLDGCGEFRIFLEIVVPLARPALTVAALFAFMGTWNDFMGPLIYLMDQRTFTLSLGLAAYQSQHGGTLWNVLMAATCLVILPVVLVFFFAQKVFIQGIATSGIK
;
A
#
# COMPACT_ATOMS: atom_id res chain seq x y z
N LEU A 1 -38.67 10.07 -4.41
CA LEU A 1 -37.54 10.12 -5.37
C LEU A 1 -37.85 11.20 -6.37
N LYS A 2 -37.19 12.39 -6.27
CA LYS A 2 -37.28 13.46 -7.28
C LYS A 2 -36.82 12.91 -8.63
N PRO A 3 -37.49 13.19 -9.74
CA PRO A 3 -37.02 12.81 -11.08
C PRO A 3 -35.64 13.42 -11.30
N GLN A 4 -34.64 12.55 -11.38
CA GLN A 4 -33.27 13.00 -11.65
C GLN A 4 -33.24 13.54 -13.08
N ASN A 5 -32.95 14.83 -13.20
CA ASN A 5 -32.88 15.53 -14.47
C ASN A 5 -31.86 14.82 -15.40
N THR A 6 -32.32 14.29 -16.54
CA THR A 6 -31.50 13.52 -17.48
C THR A 6 -30.27 14.31 -17.92
N THR A 7 -30.42 15.62 -18.09
CA THR A 7 -29.32 16.55 -18.44
C THR A 7 -28.23 16.58 -17.36
N ALA A 8 -28.61 16.57 -16.06
CA ALA A 8 -27.67 16.56 -14.96
C ALA A 8 -26.88 15.23 -14.92
N LYS A 9 -27.54 14.11 -15.22
CA LYS A 9 -26.85 12.79 -15.31
C LYS A 9 -25.82 12.77 -16.42
N ILE A 10 -26.18 13.26 -17.61
CA ILE A 10 -25.28 13.34 -18.76
C ILE A 10 -24.08 14.23 -18.43
N ALA A 11 -24.32 15.41 -17.85
CA ALA A 11 -23.25 16.33 -17.45
C ALA A 11 -22.28 15.70 -16.45
N VAL A 12 -22.79 15.01 -15.43
CA VAL A 12 -21.95 14.26 -14.44
C VAL A 12 -21.17 13.15 -15.14
N GLN A 13 -21.78 12.41 -16.06
CA GLN A 13 -21.10 11.32 -16.78
C GLN A 13 -19.98 11.84 -17.69
N ILE A 14 -20.22 12.95 -18.40
CA ILE A 14 -19.17 13.62 -19.20
C ILE A 14 -18.03 14.09 -18.29
N ALA A 15 -18.33 14.74 -17.17
CA ALA A 15 -17.32 15.19 -16.23
C ALA A 15 -16.48 14.02 -15.69
N LEU A 16 -17.10 12.89 -15.33
CA LEU A 16 -16.41 11.70 -14.88
C LEU A 16 -15.51 11.10 -15.96
N ILE A 17 -15.95 11.05 -17.22
CA ILE A 17 -15.14 10.57 -18.35
C ILE A 17 -13.92 11.48 -18.55
N VAL A 18 -14.12 12.81 -18.57
CA VAL A 18 -13.03 13.79 -18.75
C VAL A 18 -12.01 13.66 -17.63
N LEU A 19 -12.45 13.59 -16.38
CA LEU A 19 -11.56 13.38 -15.23
C LEU A 19 -10.83 12.04 -15.32
N SER A 20 -11.52 10.95 -15.69
CA SER A 20 -10.89 9.64 -15.85
C SER A 20 -9.80 9.65 -16.91
N VAL A 21 -10.05 10.28 -18.07
CA VAL A 21 -9.05 10.44 -19.13
C VAL A 21 -7.87 11.25 -18.61
N MET A 22 -8.12 12.37 -17.94
CA MET A 22 -7.07 13.24 -17.40
C MET A 22 -6.16 12.49 -16.40
N PHE A 23 -6.75 11.72 -15.47
CA PHE A 23 -5.98 10.91 -14.51
C PHE A 23 -5.25 9.73 -15.17
N PHE A 24 -5.73 9.25 -16.31
CA PHE A 24 -5.10 8.16 -17.05
C PHE A 24 -3.93 8.60 -17.93
N LEU A 25 -3.85 9.88 -18.29
CA LEU A 25 -2.79 10.44 -19.16
C LEU A 25 -1.36 10.14 -18.66
N PRO A 26 -1.02 10.33 -17.37
CA PRO A 26 0.33 10.00 -16.88
C PRO A 26 0.68 8.52 -17.05
N LEU A 27 -0.28 7.63 -16.81
CA LEU A 27 -0.09 6.19 -17.00
C LEU A 27 0.11 5.84 -18.48
N LEU A 28 -0.68 6.44 -19.38
CA LEU A 28 -0.49 6.30 -20.83
C LEU A 28 0.88 6.79 -21.26
N TRP A 29 1.32 7.97 -20.75
CA TRP A 29 2.64 8.48 -21.03
C TRP A 29 3.75 7.53 -20.58
N MET A 30 3.65 6.95 -19.40
CA MET A 30 4.58 5.97 -18.87
C MET A 30 4.65 4.74 -19.79
N ILE A 31 3.48 4.15 -20.13
CA ILE A 31 3.41 2.97 -21.02
C ILE A 31 3.97 3.29 -22.41
N THR A 32 3.57 4.40 -23.01
CA THR A 32 4.09 4.76 -24.34
C THR A 32 5.59 5.02 -24.30
N THR A 33 6.09 5.69 -23.25
CA THR A 33 7.52 5.99 -23.10
C THR A 33 8.35 4.72 -22.86
N SER A 34 7.80 3.71 -22.17
CA SER A 34 8.46 2.41 -21.99
C SER A 34 8.72 1.68 -23.30
N LEU A 35 7.97 2.00 -24.34
CA LEU A 35 8.05 1.39 -25.68
C LEU A 35 8.83 2.23 -26.70
N LYS A 36 9.30 3.45 -26.34
CA LYS A 36 10.01 4.35 -27.25
C LYS A 36 11.48 3.99 -27.40
N PRO A 37 12.09 4.33 -28.56
CA PRO A 37 13.54 4.52 -28.66
C PRO A 37 13.99 5.64 -27.71
N ILE A 38 15.21 5.55 -27.17
CA ILE A 38 15.73 6.54 -26.19
C ILE A 38 15.70 7.98 -26.72
N GLY A 39 15.99 8.19 -28.01
CA GLY A 39 15.99 9.52 -28.63
C GLY A 39 14.61 10.18 -28.70
N GLU A 40 13.51 9.44 -28.45
CA GLU A 40 12.14 9.97 -28.49
C GLU A 40 11.55 10.25 -27.10
N THR A 41 12.27 9.92 -26.02
CA THR A 41 11.75 10.04 -24.66
C THR A 41 11.67 11.49 -24.18
N MET A 42 12.57 12.36 -24.66
CA MET A 42 12.72 13.76 -24.23
C MET A 42 12.66 14.75 -25.41
N THR A 43 11.82 14.49 -26.41
CA THR A 43 11.66 15.40 -27.56
C THR A 43 10.76 16.60 -27.26
N THR A 44 11.03 17.71 -27.91
CA THR A 44 10.18 18.92 -27.89
C THR A 44 9.72 19.23 -29.32
N PRO A 45 8.44 19.13 -29.67
CA PRO A 45 7.29 18.77 -28.79
C PRO A 45 7.31 17.27 -28.38
N PRO A 46 6.62 16.91 -27.24
CA PRO A 46 6.56 15.55 -26.78
C PRO A 46 5.84 14.62 -27.79
N ARG A 47 6.47 13.49 -28.11
CA ARG A 47 5.84 12.46 -28.96
C ARG A 47 5.06 11.48 -28.10
N TRP A 48 3.74 11.38 -28.32
CA TRP A 48 2.89 10.44 -27.60
C TRP A 48 2.95 9.02 -28.15
N ILE A 49 3.04 8.90 -29.47
CA ILE A 49 3.08 7.61 -30.16
C ILE A 49 4.53 7.33 -30.57
N PRO A 50 5.12 6.20 -30.18
CA PRO A 50 6.47 5.84 -30.59
C PRO A 50 6.55 5.62 -32.11
N SER A 51 7.66 6.06 -32.74
CA SER A 51 7.90 5.76 -34.16
C SER A 51 8.15 4.26 -34.37
N GLN A 52 8.71 3.59 -33.39
CA GLN A 52 8.93 2.15 -33.34
C GLN A 52 8.62 1.62 -31.95
N ILE A 53 7.82 0.55 -31.88
CA ILE A 53 7.47 -0.11 -30.62
C ILE A 53 8.60 -1.08 -30.23
N LEU A 54 9.33 -0.73 -29.15
CA LEU A 54 10.47 -1.51 -28.66
C LEU A 54 10.10 -2.33 -27.42
N TRP A 55 9.53 -3.50 -27.61
CA TRP A 55 9.28 -4.47 -26.53
C TRP A 55 10.58 -4.91 -25.83
N SER A 56 11.72 -4.80 -26.50
CA SER A 56 13.04 -5.11 -25.95
C SER A 56 13.43 -4.26 -24.74
N ASN A 57 12.74 -3.14 -24.48
CA ASN A 57 13.00 -2.32 -23.30
C ASN A 57 12.60 -3.04 -21.99
N TYR A 58 11.64 -3.96 -22.02
CA TYR A 58 11.24 -4.75 -20.84
C TYR A 58 12.31 -5.77 -20.42
N PRO A 59 12.81 -6.67 -21.29
CA PRO A 59 13.95 -7.51 -20.90
C PRO A 59 15.18 -6.67 -20.52
N LYS A 60 15.45 -5.54 -21.19
CA LYS A 60 16.54 -4.63 -20.79
C LYS A 60 16.32 -4.05 -19.37
N ALA A 61 15.08 -3.79 -18.98
CA ALA A 61 14.77 -3.33 -17.62
C ALA A 61 15.01 -4.45 -16.58
N ILE A 62 14.63 -5.68 -16.88
CA ILE A 62 14.83 -6.82 -15.98
C ILE A 62 16.32 -7.17 -15.80
N PHE A 63 17.09 -7.08 -16.86
CA PHE A 63 18.54 -7.41 -16.91
C PHE A 63 19.37 -6.14 -17.05
N TYR A 64 19.03 -5.09 -16.30
CA TYR A 64 19.67 -3.79 -16.40
C TYR A 64 21.04 -3.80 -15.74
N ASP A 65 22.04 -3.28 -16.46
CA ASP A 65 23.40 -3.04 -15.96
C ASP A 65 23.60 -1.53 -15.78
N SER A 66 23.57 -1.10 -14.52
CA SER A 66 23.77 0.29 -14.14
C SER A 66 25.25 0.64 -14.15
N LYS A 67 25.61 1.79 -14.73
CA LYS A 67 26.99 2.29 -14.71
C LYS A 67 27.51 2.58 -13.29
N GLU A 68 26.62 2.88 -12.37
CA GLU A 68 26.94 3.28 -10.99
C GLU A 68 26.91 2.11 -10.01
N LEU A 69 25.95 1.19 -10.16
CA LEU A 69 25.72 0.09 -9.24
C LEU A 69 26.05 -1.29 -9.85
N GLY A 70 26.41 -1.36 -11.13
CA GLY A 70 26.55 -2.61 -11.86
C GLY A 70 25.20 -3.28 -12.11
N TYR A 71 25.20 -4.62 -12.19
CA TYR A 71 23.97 -5.38 -12.45
C TYR A 71 22.89 -5.15 -11.41
N VAL A 72 21.68 -4.80 -11.87
CA VAL A 72 20.50 -4.59 -11.02
C VAL A 72 19.69 -5.90 -10.95
N PRO A 73 19.67 -6.59 -9.80
CA PRO A 73 18.99 -7.88 -9.67
C PRO A 73 17.48 -7.69 -9.49
N PHE A 74 16.78 -7.30 -10.53
CA PHE A 74 15.34 -6.97 -10.51
C PHE A 74 14.48 -8.04 -9.84
N PHE A 75 14.70 -9.32 -10.13
CA PHE A 75 13.93 -10.41 -9.51
C PHE A 75 14.20 -10.54 -8.01
N VAL A 76 15.43 -10.28 -7.55
CA VAL A 76 15.74 -10.28 -6.11
C VAL A 76 14.97 -9.15 -5.43
N TYR A 77 14.94 -7.96 -6.01
CA TYR A 77 14.15 -6.83 -5.48
C TYR A 77 12.65 -7.14 -5.47
N ALA A 78 12.14 -7.81 -6.50
CA ALA A 78 10.74 -8.23 -6.56
C ALA A 78 10.40 -9.22 -5.43
N VAL A 79 11.22 -10.24 -5.23
CA VAL A 79 11.04 -11.21 -4.14
C VAL A 79 11.13 -10.54 -2.78
N ASN A 80 12.14 -9.68 -2.56
CA ASN A 80 12.28 -8.92 -1.32
C ASN A 80 11.03 -8.09 -1.01
N THR A 81 10.50 -7.38 -2.03
CA THR A 81 9.30 -6.56 -1.89
C THR A 81 8.07 -7.39 -1.57
N VAL A 82 7.88 -8.52 -2.26
CA VAL A 82 6.73 -9.41 -2.03
C VAL A 82 6.78 -10.01 -0.62
N VAL A 83 7.95 -10.53 -0.20
CA VAL A 83 8.12 -11.11 1.14
C VAL A 83 7.90 -10.05 2.22
N LEU A 84 8.54 -8.88 2.07
CA LEU A 84 8.41 -7.79 3.03
C LEU A 84 6.96 -7.32 3.13
N THR A 85 6.30 -7.08 2.00
CA THR A 85 4.90 -6.66 1.95
C THR A 85 3.98 -7.71 2.57
N GLY A 86 4.21 -8.99 2.28
CA GLY A 86 3.45 -10.09 2.88
C GLY A 86 3.57 -10.12 4.41
N LEU A 87 4.78 -9.96 4.95
CA LEU A 87 5.03 -9.90 6.39
C LEU A 87 4.36 -8.69 7.04
N VAL A 88 4.47 -7.51 6.43
CA VAL A 88 3.85 -6.28 6.96
C VAL A 88 2.33 -6.37 6.93
N VAL A 89 1.74 -6.87 5.85
CA VAL A 89 0.28 -7.06 5.75
C VAL A 89 -0.18 -8.06 6.81
N ALA A 90 0.49 -9.19 6.95
CA ALA A 90 0.15 -10.20 7.96
C ALA A 90 0.24 -9.61 9.38
N GLY A 91 1.35 -8.92 9.71
CA GLY A 91 1.54 -8.27 11.00
C GLY A 91 0.48 -7.22 11.29
N THR A 92 0.21 -6.35 10.30
CA THR A 92 -0.79 -5.29 10.42
C THR A 92 -2.19 -5.87 10.65
N VAL A 93 -2.63 -6.82 9.83
CA VAL A 93 -3.97 -7.41 9.97
C VAL A 93 -4.09 -8.15 11.29
N PHE A 94 -3.10 -8.95 11.65
CA PHE A 94 -3.12 -9.74 12.89
C PHE A 94 -3.18 -8.83 14.12
N SER A 95 -2.18 -7.97 14.31
CA SER A 95 -2.04 -7.17 15.53
C SER A 95 -3.16 -6.15 15.68
N ASN A 96 -3.48 -5.43 14.59
CA ASN A 96 -4.47 -4.36 14.66
C ASN A 96 -5.91 -4.88 14.76
N SER A 97 -6.19 -6.09 14.23
CA SER A 97 -7.50 -6.70 14.43
C SER A 97 -7.74 -7.08 15.89
N LEU A 98 -6.74 -7.64 16.57
CA LEU A 98 -6.82 -7.97 18.00
C LEU A 98 -6.98 -6.72 18.86
N VAL A 99 -6.13 -5.71 18.65
CA VAL A 99 -6.16 -4.47 19.43
C VAL A 99 -7.43 -3.68 19.14
N GLY A 100 -7.85 -3.60 17.87
CA GLY A 100 -9.10 -2.96 17.47
C GLY A 100 -10.32 -3.63 18.08
N TYR A 101 -10.33 -4.97 18.17
CA TYR A 101 -11.37 -5.73 18.86
C TYR A 101 -11.41 -5.41 20.36
N ALA A 102 -10.26 -5.42 21.03
CA ALA A 102 -10.19 -5.09 22.45
C ALA A 102 -10.75 -3.68 22.73
N PHE A 103 -10.37 -2.68 21.96
CA PHE A 103 -10.90 -1.32 22.11
C PHE A 103 -12.37 -1.16 21.71
N ALA A 104 -12.91 -2.02 20.85
CA ALA A 104 -14.30 -1.95 20.41
C ALA A 104 -15.26 -2.69 21.33
N ARG A 105 -14.88 -3.87 21.83
CA ARG A 105 -15.78 -4.87 22.41
C ARG A 105 -15.52 -5.18 23.87
N LEU A 106 -14.25 -5.10 24.31
CA LEU A 106 -13.92 -5.44 25.69
C LEU A 106 -14.06 -4.23 26.61
N LYS A 107 -14.43 -4.49 27.86
CA LYS A 107 -14.49 -3.52 28.95
C LYS A 107 -13.28 -3.74 29.85
N PHE A 108 -12.36 -2.78 29.92
CA PHE A 108 -11.22 -2.82 30.81
C PHE A 108 -10.87 -1.40 31.32
N PRO A 109 -10.24 -1.27 32.49
CA PRO A 109 -9.84 0.02 33.04
C PRO A 109 -8.89 0.78 32.11
N GLY A 110 -9.15 2.07 31.91
CA GLY A 110 -8.28 2.92 31.07
C GLY A 110 -8.46 2.76 29.55
N ARG A 111 -9.41 1.92 29.07
CA ARG A 111 -9.61 1.66 27.63
C ARG A 111 -9.64 2.94 26.78
N ASP A 112 -10.43 3.92 27.18
CA ASP A 112 -10.62 5.13 26.38
C ASP A 112 -9.38 6.05 26.43
N LEU A 113 -8.66 6.05 27.57
CA LEU A 113 -7.37 6.74 27.71
C LEU A 113 -6.30 6.10 26.80
N PHE A 114 -6.14 4.78 26.84
CA PHE A 114 -5.19 4.08 25.97
C PHE A 114 -5.52 4.27 24.49
N PHE A 115 -6.81 4.28 24.15
CA PHE A 115 -7.23 4.57 22.78
C PHE A 115 -6.89 6.02 22.37
N ALA A 116 -7.14 6.99 23.25
CA ALA A 116 -6.76 8.40 23.01
C ALA A 116 -5.25 8.56 22.82
N ILE A 117 -4.42 7.90 23.65
CA ILE A 117 -2.96 7.88 23.50
C ILE A 117 -2.57 7.25 22.15
N THR A 118 -3.19 6.13 21.76
CA THR A 118 -2.95 5.50 20.46
C THR A 118 -3.23 6.48 19.33
N LEU A 119 -4.33 7.23 19.37
CA LEU A 119 -4.62 8.24 18.36
C LEU A 119 -3.63 9.40 18.37
N ALA A 120 -3.19 9.83 19.56
CA ALA A 120 -2.20 10.91 19.70
C ALA A 120 -0.87 10.57 19.00
N THR A 121 -0.49 9.29 18.93
CA THR A 121 0.73 8.88 18.19
C THR A 121 0.67 9.19 16.70
N MET A 122 -0.53 9.30 16.09
CA MET A 122 -0.68 9.68 14.68
C MET A 122 -0.28 11.15 14.41
N MET A 123 -0.26 11.98 15.46
CA MET A 123 0.12 13.40 15.32
C MET A 123 1.63 13.58 15.20
N ILE A 124 2.41 12.56 15.54
CA ILE A 124 3.88 12.63 15.46
C ILE A 124 4.31 12.37 14.02
N PRO A 125 4.89 13.35 13.33
CA PRO A 125 5.31 13.19 11.94
C PRO A 125 6.50 12.22 11.83
N PHE A 126 6.49 11.41 10.77
CA PHE A 126 7.56 10.42 10.52
C PHE A 126 8.99 11.00 10.58
N PRO A 127 9.30 12.19 10.01
CA PRO A 127 10.66 12.75 10.10
C PRO A 127 11.17 12.96 11.52
N VAL A 128 10.30 13.27 12.48
CA VAL A 128 10.66 13.43 13.89
C VAL A 128 11.06 12.10 14.51
N MET A 129 10.37 11.02 14.13
CA MET A 129 10.63 9.67 14.63
C MET A 129 11.82 8.98 13.94
N MET A 130 12.25 9.47 12.79
CA MET A 130 13.27 8.82 11.95
C MET A 130 14.59 8.60 12.68
N VAL A 131 15.13 9.65 13.34
CA VAL A 131 16.41 9.58 14.05
C VAL A 131 16.32 8.70 15.31
N PRO A 132 15.32 8.86 16.20
CA PRO A 132 15.18 7.99 17.37
C PRO A 132 14.97 6.52 17.00
N THR A 133 14.16 6.22 15.99
CA THR A 133 13.92 4.84 15.58
C THR A 133 15.14 4.21 14.91
N PHE A 134 15.92 5.01 14.13
CA PHE A 134 17.20 4.54 13.60
C PHE A 134 18.17 4.17 14.71
N ALA A 135 18.31 5.04 15.74
CA ALA A 135 19.17 4.76 16.88
C ALA A 135 18.76 3.49 17.62
N LEU A 136 17.44 3.30 17.85
CA LEU A 136 16.89 2.08 18.46
C LEU A 136 17.22 0.84 17.63
N PHE A 137 16.96 0.87 16.33
CA PHE A 137 17.20 -0.30 15.46
C PHE A 137 18.69 -0.60 15.27
N LYS A 138 19.54 0.44 15.30
CA LYS A 138 20.99 0.27 15.34
C LYS A 138 21.43 -0.42 16.64
N TRP A 139 20.90 0.01 17.78
CA TRP A 139 21.18 -0.62 19.07
C TRP A 139 20.71 -2.07 19.12
N LEU A 140 19.56 -2.39 18.50
CA LEU A 140 19.06 -3.77 18.37
C LEU A 140 19.83 -4.62 17.34
N GLY A 141 20.79 -4.06 16.60
CA GLY A 141 21.51 -4.74 15.53
C GLY A 141 20.63 -5.09 14.32
N TRP A 142 19.56 -4.32 14.07
CA TRP A 142 18.62 -4.58 12.99
C TRP A 142 18.94 -3.84 11.69
N VAL A 143 19.75 -2.78 11.74
CA VAL A 143 20.19 -2.02 10.55
C VAL A 143 20.97 -2.96 9.62
N GLY A 144 20.72 -2.89 8.33
CA GLY A 144 21.22 -3.82 7.32
C GLY A 144 20.36 -5.08 7.14
N THR A 145 19.22 -5.19 7.84
CA THR A 145 18.28 -6.32 7.73
C THR A 145 16.86 -5.84 7.42
N PHE A 146 15.95 -6.75 7.09
CA PHE A 146 14.52 -6.41 6.90
C PHE A 146 13.76 -6.14 8.20
N ARG A 147 14.30 -6.48 9.38
CA ARG A 147 13.60 -6.39 10.67
C ARG A 147 12.99 -5.02 10.95
N PRO A 148 13.68 -3.87 10.74
CA PRO A 148 13.09 -2.56 10.95
C PRO A 148 11.84 -2.29 10.13
N LEU A 149 11.71 -2.94 8.97
CA LEU A 149 10.65 -2.67 8.00
C LEU A 149 9.37 -3.48 8.27
N TRP A 150 9.48 -4.70 8.84
CA TRP A 150 8.30 -5.54 9.04
C TRP A 150 7.95 -5.77 10.51
N VAL A 151 8.96 -5.89 11.43
CA VAL A 151 8.68 -6.23 12.83
C VAL A 151 7.75 -5.22 13.51
N PRO A 152 7.89 -3.89 13.31
CA PRO A 152 7.00 -2.91 13.92
C PRO A 152 5.53 -3.09 13.55
N SER A 153 5.20 -3.68 12.39
CA SER A 153 3.81 -3.92 11.97
C SER A 153 3.04 -4.87 12.89
N PHE A 154 3.75 -5.70 13.65
CA PHE A 154 3.16 -6.62 14.64
C PHE A 154 2.84 -5.94 15.99
N PHE A 155 3.28 -4.71 16.20
CA PHE A 155 3.03 -3.94 17.42
C PHE A 155 1.90 -2.92 17.31
N GLY A 156 1.23 -2.90 16.17
CA GLY A 156 0.07 -2.07 15.94
C GLY A 156 0.37 -0.76 15.20
N SER A 157 -0.63 -0.30 14.47
CA SER A 157 -0.67 0.98 13.78
C SER A 157 -1.92 1.73 14.21
N ALA A 158 -1.77 2.94 14.72
CA ALA A 158 -2.87 3.73 15.25
C ALA A 158 -3.99 3.91 14.22
N PHE A 159 -3.66 4.15 12.95
CA PHE A 159 -4.64 4.27 11.86
C PHE A 159 -5.44 2.98 11.65
N SER A 160 -4.76 1.83 11.56
CA SER A 160 -5.42 0.54 11.32
C SER A 160 -6.25 0.11 12.53
N ILE A 161 -5.75 0.36 13.75
CA ILE A 161 -6.50 0.12 15.00
C ILE A 161 -7.79 0.97 15.02
N PHE A 162 -7.69 2.26 14.69
CA PHE A 162 -8.82 3.16 14.62
C PHE A 162 -9.87 2.67 13.62
N LEU A 163 -9.43 2.38 12.38
CA LEU A 163 -10.29 1.92 11.29
C LEU A 163 -11.06 0.65 11.70
N LEU A 164 -10.35 -0.35 12.22
CA LEU A 164 -10.94 -1.64 12.61
C LEU A 164 -11.85 -1.49 13.83
N ARG A 165 -11.46 -0.69 14.85
CA ARG A 165 -12.31 -0.39 15.98
C ARG A 165 -13.63 0.25 15.55
N GLN A 166 -13.59 1.24 14.65
CA GLN A 166 -14.81 1.88 14.16
C GLN A 166 -15.75 0.89 13.47
N PHE A 167 -15.18 0.03 12.62
CA PHE A 167 -15.98 -1.00 11.97
C PHE A 167 -16.54 -2.02 12.96
N TYR A 168 -15.74 -2.53 13.90
CA TYR A 168 -16.21 -3.49 14.90
C TYR A 168 -17.34 -2.95 15.77
N ARG A 169 -17.40 -1.64 15.99
CA ARG A 169 -18.51 -1.01 16.73
C ARG A 169 -19.83 -0.98 15.95
N THR A 170 -19.81 -1.15 14.63
CA THR A 170 -21.03 -1.22 13.82
C THR A 170 -21.68 -2.61 13.84
N ILE A 171 -20.95 -3.63 14.25
CA ILE A 171 -21.48 -5.00 14.38
C ILE A 171 -22.37 -5.04 15.62
N PRO A 172 -23.62 -5.56 15.55
CA PRO A 172 -24.53 -5.65 16.70
C PRO A 172 -23.91 -6.38 17.90
N PHE A 173 -24.07 -5.83 19.10
CA PHE A 173 -23.54 -6.45 20.32
C PHE A 173 -24.26 -7.74 20.69
N GLU A 174 -25.53 -7.84 20.31
CA GLU A 174 -26.43 -8.98 20.56
C GLU A 174 -25.85 -10.29 20.02
N LEU A 175 -25.08 -10.23 18.90
CA LEU A 175 -24.39 -11.40 18.36
C LEU A 175 -23.32 -11.94 19.32
N SER A 176 -22.58 -11.04 19.98
CA SER A 176 -21.56 -11.42 20.96
C SER A 176 -22.20 -11.90 22.27
N GLU A 177 -23.33 -11.31 22.69
CA GLU A 177 -24.06 -11.69 23.88
C GLU A 177 -24.72 -13.08 23.73
N ALA A 178 -25.36 -13.34 22.58
CA ALA A 178 -25.91 -14.66 22.28
C ALA A 178 -24.81 -15.74 22.31
N ALA A 179 -23.65 -15.49 21.68
CA ALA A 179 -22.55 -16.45 21.73
C ALA A 179 -21.98 -16.68 23.12
N LYS A 180 -22.00 -15.66 24.01
CA LYS A 180 -21.63 -15.84 25.43
C LYS A 180 -22.61 -16.72 26.17
N LEU A 181 -23.91 -16.58 25.89
CA LEU A 181 -24.94 -17.47 26.48
C LEU A 181 -24.74 -18.91 26.01
N ASP A 182 -24.26 -19.11 24.78
CA ASP A 182 -23.89 -20.42 24.24
C ASP A 182 -22.51 -20.93 24.76
N GLY A 183 -21.88 -20.22 25.72
CA GLY A 183 -20.64 -20.62 26.35
C GLY A 183 -19.36 -20.26 25.55
N CYS A 184 -19.45 -19.42 24.51
CA CYS A 184 -18.28 -19.01 23.75
C CYS A 184 -17.40 -18.02 24.54
N GLY A 185 -16.09 -18.28 24.60
CA GLY A 185 -15.12 -17.32 25.12
C GLY A 185 -14.83 -16.17 24.13
N GLU A 186 -14.29 -15.06 24.62
CA GLU A 186 -14.03 -13.83 23.84
C GLU A 186 -13.19 -14.08 22.58
N PHE A 187 -12.18 -14.94 22.65
CA PHE A 187 -11.32 -15.24 21.51
C PHE A 187 -12.06 -16.00 20.40
N ARG A 188 -12.98 -16.89 20.80
CA ARG A 188 -13.82 -17.61 19.84
C ARG A 188 -14.84 -16.68 19.19
N ILE A 189 -15.45 -15.77 19.95
CA ILE A 189 -16.35 -14.72 19.43
C ILE A 189 -15.60 -13.84 18.42
N PHE A 190 -14.37 -13.45 18.75
CA PHE A 190 -13.52 -12.68 17.84
C PHE A 190 -13.30 -13.42 16.51
N LEU A 191 -12.82 -14.69 16.56
CA LEU A 191 -12.45 -15.43 15.36
C LEU A 191 -13.63 -15.91 14.52
N GLU A 192 -14.71 -16.40 15.17
CA GLU A 192 -15.81 -17.06 14.48
C GLU A 192 -16.95 -16.11 14.11
N ILE A 193 -17.09 -14.97 14.79
CA ILE A 193 -18.19 -14.02 14.57
C ILE A 193 -17.65 -12.69 14.01
N VAL A 194 -16.76 -12.03 14.76
CA VAL A 194 -16.37 -10.66 14.43
C VAL A 194 -15.46 -10.59 13.22
N VAL A 195 -14.43 -11.44 13.12
CA VAL A 195 -13.49 -11.48 12.00
C VAL A 195 -14.21 -11.78 10.67
N PRO A 196 -15.10 -12.79 10.56
CA PRO A 196 -15.85 -13.04 9.34
C PRO A 196 -16.74 -11.88 8.90
N LEU A 197 -17.43 -11.23 9.83
CA LEU A 197 -18.28 -10.06 9.56
C LEU A 197 -17.45 -8.82 9.17
N ALA A 198 -16.23 -8.73 9.67
CA ALA A 198 -15.33 -7.61 9.45
C ALA A 198 -14.38 -7.81 8.25
N ARG A 199 -14.54 -8.86 7.44
CA ARG A 199 -13.71 -9.08 6.24
C ARG A 199 -13.53 -7.84 5.38
N PRO A 200 -14.56 -7.02 5.11
CA PRO A 200 -14.39 -5.79 4.33
C PRO A 200 -13.38 -4.82 4.96
N ALA A 201 -13.49 -4.56 6.26
CA ALA A 201 -12.58 -3.63 6.95
C ALA A 201 -11.16 -4.20 7.08
N LEU A 202 -11.02 -5.51 7.31
CA LEU A 202 -9.72 -6.19 7.31
C LEU A 202 -9.05 -6.12 5.94
N THR A 203 -9.81 -6.28 4.85
CA THR A 203 -9.29 -6.12 3.48
C THR A 203 -8.83 -4.69 3.23
N VAL A 204 -9.54 -3.68 3.72
CA VAL A 204 -9.13 -2.28 3.61
C VAL A 204 -7.82 -2.04 4.38
N ALA A 205 -7.71 -2.54 5.62
CA ALA A 205 -6.48 -2.43 6.41
C ALA A 205 -5.30 -3.14 5.72
N ALA A 206 -5.53 -4.34 5.19
CA ALA A 206 -4.53 -5.09 4.41
C ALA A 206 -4.08 -4.32 3.16
N LEU A 207 -5.00 -3.69 2.45
CA LEU A 207 -4.68 -2.91 1.25
C LEU A 207 -3.86 -1.67 1.57
N PHE A 208 -4.19 -0.92 2.64
CA PHE A 208 -3.38 0.21 3.07
C PHE A 208 -1.97 -0.22 3.48
N ALA A 209 -1.84 -1.34 4.19
CA ALA A 209 -0.54 -1.91 4.54
C ALA A 209 0.25 -2.34 3.29
N PHE A 210 -0.42 -3.00 2.34
CA PHE A 210 0.18 -3.37 1.04
C PHE A 210 0.68 -2.13 0.29
N MET A 211 -0.18 -1.14 0.08
CA MET A 211 0.17 0.09 -0.66
C MET A 211 1.31 0.87 0.02
N GLY A 212 1.25 0.98 1.35
CA GLY A 212 2.29 1.66 2.12
C GLY A 212 3.65 0.98 1.98
N THR A 213 3.71 -0.35 2.12
CA THR A 213 4.97 -1.10 2.04
C THR A 213 5.49 -1.25 0.62
N TRP A 214 4.59 -1.52 -0.34
CA TRP A 214 4.99 -1.68 -1.75
C TRP A 214 5.66 -0.43 -2.32
N ASN A 215 5.16 0.75 -1.92
CA ASN A 215 5.69 2.03 -2.39
C ASN A 215 6.72 2.65 -1.44
N ASP A 216 7.06 1.97 -0.32
CA ASP A 216 8.02 2.51 0.64
C ASP A 216 9.42 2.59 0.01
N PHE A 217 9.89 3.79 -0.12
CA PHE A 217 11.25 4.11 -0.56
C PHE A 217 12.14 4.51 0.62
N MET A 218 11.58 5.29 1.55
CA MET A 218 12.37 5.91 2.61
C MET A 218 12.84 4.91 3.66
N GLY A 219 11.99 3.98 4.08
CA GLY A 219 12.36 2.93 5.03
C GLY A 219 13.51 2.06 4.50
N PRO A 220 13.38 1.44 3.31
CA PRO A 220 14.47 0.73 2.66
C PRO A 220 15.75 1.55 2.50
N LEU A 221 15.65 2.82 2.11
CA LEU A 221 16.80 3.71 1.95
C LEU A 221 17.57 3.93 3.26
N ILE A 222 16.85 4.04 4.40
CA ILE A 222 17.46 4.30 5.70
C ILE A 222 18.07 3.03 6.31
N TYR A 223 17.41 1.87 6.15
CA TYR A 223 17.76 0.68 6.91
C TYR A 223 18.50 -0.40 6.12
N LEU A 224 18.41 -0.43 4.77
CA LEU A 224 19.06 -1.45 3.95
C LEU A 224 20.40 -0.94 3.43
N MET A 225 21.47 -1.72 3.65
CA MET A 225 22.85 -1.34 3.31
C MET A 225 23.42 -2.14 2.14
N ASP A 226 22.82 -3.30 1.82
CA ASP A 226 23.29 -4.19 0.75
C ASP A 226 22.28 -4.17 -0.40
N GLN A 227 22.76 -4.00 -1.61
CA GLN A 227 21.95 -4.02 -2.84
C GLN A 227 21.10 -5.30 -2.95
N ARG A 228 21.60 -6.44 -2.47
CA ARG A 228 20.85 -7.72 -2.46
C ARG A 228 19.60 -7.70 -1.59
N THR A 229 19.52 -6.73 -0.66
CA THR A 229 18.35 -6.55 0.22
C THR A 229 17.40 -5.45 -0.26
N PHE A 230 17.72 -4.75 -1.35
CA PHE A 230 16.88 -3.65 -1.82
C PHE A 230 15.48 -4.13 -2.25
N THR A 231 14.50 -3.26 -2.07
CA THR A 231 13.13 -3.41 -2.57
C THR A 231 13.01 -2.85 -3.99
N LEU A 232 11.91 -3.17 -4.69
CA LEU A 232 11.65 -2.61 -6.02
C LEU A 232 11.61 -1.09 -6.02
N SER A 233 10.97 -0.48 -5.01
CA SER A 233 10.89 0.98 -4.88
C SER A 233 12.27 1.61 -4.77
N LEU A 234 13.14 1.06 -3.90
CA LEU A 234 14.51 1.53 -3.76
C LEU A 234 15.35 1.19 -5.00
N GLY A 235 15.15 -0.01 -5.57
CA GLY A 235 15.87 -0.47 -6.76
C GLY A 235 15.61 0.37 -8.01
N LEU A 236 14.42 1.00 -8.14
CA LEU A 236 14.16 1.92 -9.26
C LEU A 236 15.11 3.12 -9.28
N ALA A 237 15.68 3.53 -8.16
CA ALA A 237 16.69 4.59 -8.12
C ALA A 237 17.97 4.20 -8.90
N ALA A 238 18.28 2.90 -9.02
CA ALA A 238 19.43 2.41 -9.78
C ALA A 238 19.34 2.63 -11.30
N TYR A 239 18.12 2.88 -11.81
CA TYR A 239 17.91 3.22 -13.22
C TYR A 239 18.15 4.69 -13.53
N GLN A 240 18.27 5.54 -12.50
CA GLN A 240 18.55 6.97 -12.66
C GLN A 240 20.06 7.19 -12.59
N SER A 241 20.61 7.89 -13.57
CA SER A 241 22.00 8.31 -13.54
C SER A 241 22.14 9.71 -12.98
N GLN A 242 23.04 9.89 -12.01
CA GLN A 242 23.36 11.21 -11.43
C GLN A 242 24.23 12.06 -12.38
N HIS A 243 24.91 11.44 -13.34
CA HIS A 243 25.81 12.10 -14.29
C HIS A 243 25.17 12.35 -15.66
N GLY A 244 23.86 12.27 -15.77
CA GLY A 244 23.12 12.36 -17.03
C GLY A 244 23.08 11.04 -17.80
N GLY A 245 22.18 10.96 -18.78
CA GLY A 245 22.07 9.75 -19.61
C GLY A 245 21.18 8.66 -19.03
N THR A 246 20.26 9.00 -18.13
CA THR A 246 19.18 8.08 -17.70
C THR A 246 18.45 7.51 -18.91
N LEU A 247 18.36 6.19 -19.00
CA LEU A 247 17.59 5.50 -20.03
C LEU A 247 16.10 5.52 -19.66
N TRP A 248 15.43 6.64 -19.95
CA TRP A 248 14.03 6.88 -19.55
C TRP A 248 13.08 5.80 -20.07
N ASN A 249 13.30 5.27 -21.26
CA ASN A 249 12.51 4.16 -21.80
C ASN A 249 12.65 2.89 -20.95
N VAL A 250 13.85 2.57 -20.49
CA VAL A 250 14.13 1.40 -19.64
C VAL A 250 13.59 1.62 -18.23
N LEU A 251 13.77 2.81 -17.66
CA LEU A 251 13.18 3.18 -16.35
C LEU A 251 11.64 3.10 -16.39
N MET A 252 11.01 3.61 -17.45
CA MET A 252 9.56 3.50 -17.61
C MET A 252 9.09 2.06 -17.79
N ALA A 253 9.86 1.22 -18.47
CA ALA A 253 9.57 -0.21 -18.57
C ALA A 253 9.67 -0.92 -17.21
N ALA A 254 10.72 -0.65 -16.43
CA ALA A 254 10.85 -1.12 -15.06
C ALA A 254 9.66 -0.67 -14.19
N THR A 255 9.29 0.61 -14.28
CA THR A 255 8.17 1.19 -13.52
C THR A 255 6.82 0.54 -13.91
N CYS A 256 6.59 0.24 -15.21
CA CYS A 256 5.41 -0.51 -15.66
C CYS A 256 5.34 -1.90 -15.01
N LEU A 257 6.47 -2.60 -14.88
CA LEU A 257 6.50 -3.90 -14.20
C LEU A 257 6.22 -3.78 -12.71
N VAL A 258 6.76 -2.74 -12.06
CA VAL A 258 6.58 -2.49 -10.62
C VAL A 258 5.15 -2.09 -10.27
N ILE A 259 4.45 -1.35 -11.13
CA ILE A 259 3.06 -0.92 -10.88
C ILE A 259 2.04 -2.05 -11.15
N LEU A 260 2.37 -3.04 -11.96
CA LEU A 260 1.45 -4.10 -12.36
C LEU A 260 0.79 -4.84 -11.16
N PRO A 261 1.54 -5.29 -10.12
CA PRO A 261 0.92 -5.90 -8.94
C PRO A 261 -0.04 -4.96 -8.21
N VAL A 262 0.27 -3.67 -8.15
CA VAL A 262 -0.59 -2.64 -7.52
C VAL A 262 -1.94 -2.56 -8.25
N VAL A 263 -1.90 -2.49 -9.58
CA VAL A 263 -3.09 -2.48 -10.44
C VAL A 263 -3.91 -3.75 -10.24
N LEU A 264 -3.26 -4.93 -10.23
CA LEU A 264 -3.93 -6.21 -10.02
C LEU A 264 -4.61 -6.26 -8.64
N VAL A 265 -3.90 -5.91 -7.57
CA VAL A 265 -4.47 -5.87 -6.21
C VAL A 265 -5.67 -4.94 -6.14
N PHE A 266 -5.60 -3.76 -6.79
CA PHE A 266 -6.72 -2.83 -6.86
C PHE A 266 -7.93 -3.44 -7.56
N PHE A 267 -7.76 -4.11 -8.71
CA PHE A 267 -8.86 -4.76 -9.43
C PHE A 267 -9.57 -5.84 -8.60
N PHE A 268 -8.84 -6.60 -7.79
CA PHE A 268 -9.44 -7.59 -6.90
C PHE A 268 -10.11 -6.93 -5.67
N ALA A 269 -9.52 -5.87 -5.13
CA ALA A 269 -10.01 -5.21 -3.92
C ALA A 269 -11.18 -4.24 -4.18
N GLN A 270 -11.35 -3.69 -5.39
CA GLN A 270 -12.35 -2.66 -5.70
C GLN A 270 -13.79 -3.04 -5.30
N LYS A 271 -14.16 -4.32 -5.43
CA LYS A 271 -15.51 -4.81 -5.04
C LYS A 271 -15.78 -4.65 -3.55
N VAL A 272 -14.75 -4.84 -2.72
CA VAL A 272 -14.85 -4.70 -1.26
C VAL A 272 -15.06 -3.24 -0.86
N PHE A 273 -14.42 -2.30 -1.57
CA PHE A 273 -14.64 -0.86 -1.34
C PHE A 273 -16.06 -0.43 -1.67
N ILE A 274 -16.59 -0.87 -2.81
CA ILE A 274 -17.94 -0.51 -3.24
C ILE A 274 -18.99 -1.03 -2.25
N GLN A 275 -18.84 -2.26 -1.75
CA GLN A 275 -19.74 -2.85 -0.77
C GLN A 275 -19.64 -2.17 0.61
N GLY A 276 -18.44 -1.80 1.05
CA GLY A 276 -18.23 -1.10 2.32
C GLY A 276 -18.86 0.29 2.36
N ILE A 277 -18.85 1.02 1.23
CA ILE A 277 -19.50 2.34 1.11
C ILE A 277 -21.02 2.20 1.04
N ALA A 278 -21.55 1.20 0.35
CA ALA A 278 -22.98 0.97 0.22
C ALA A 278 -23.66 0.64 1.55
N THR A 279 -22.98 -0.10 2.43
CA THR A 279 -23.52 -0.45 3.76
C THR A 279 -23.47 0.70 4.76
N SER A 280 -22.57 1.67 4.60
CA SER A 280 -22.50 2.87 5.46
C SER A 280 -23.47 3.97 5.04
N GLY A 281 -24.02 3.91 3.83
CA GLY A 281 -24.95 4.91 3.28
C GLY A 281 -26.44 4.63 3.50
N ILE A 282 -26.79 3.49 4.13
CA ILE A 282 -28.19 3.16 4.49
C ILE A 282 -28.39 3.50 5.97
N LYS A 283 -28.65 4.76 6.25
CA LYS A 283 -29.33 5.28 7.44
C LYS A 283 -30.49 6.14 7.03
#